data_7dec03b7b2f99eabf85ecce57853c4e2
#
_entry.id   7dec03b7b2f99eabf85ecce57853c4e2
#
_cell.length_a   1.000
_cell.length_b   1.000
_cell.length_c   1.000
_cell.angle_alpha   90.00
_cell.angle_beta   90.00
_cell.angle_gamma   90.00
#
_symmetry.space_group_name_H-M   'P 1'
#
loop_
_entity.id
_entity.type
_entity.pdbx_description
1 polymer ?
#
loop_
_entity_poly.entity_id
_entity_poly.type
_entity_poly.pdbx_seq_one_letter_code
_entity_poly.pdbx_strand_id
1 'polypeptide(L)'
;MEDEQINFANKNYKISEKDVREYVLARFQDVKCSKKIKNLVTFQAANKYMIMAHDQVELKNLGNIVASYKKIPFSDILQEYQGHLKIAMVKEPTMKTHTNVIMHIFGYFSKHLSQGEKQLFFEWLEQFRENRIATGNVLSKISPIIYRFNNTYLASQTYFLLYSDVQPRILFNVLNKKNTLGEINLE
;
A
#
# COMPACT_ATOMS: atom_id res chain seq x y z
N MET A 1 13.88 -41.98 -1.79
CA MET A 1 13.79 -40.55 -2.16
C MET A 1 12.62 -40.01 -1.36
N GLU A 2 12.94 -39.45 -0.18
CA GLU A 2 11.94 -38.86 0.70
C GLU A 2 11.61 -37.46 0.21
N ASP A 3 10.32 -37.24 -0.07
CA ASP A 3 9.80 -35.92 -0.42
C ASP A 3 9.95 -34.99 0.79
N GLU A 4 10.89 -34.06 0.72
CA GLU A 4 10.92 -32.91 1.63
C GLU A 4 9.65 -32.07 1.37
N GLN A 5 8.59 -32.37 2.10
CA GLN A 5 7.46 -31.47 2.24
C GLN A 5 7.95 -30.21 2.95
N ILE A 6 8.17 -29.15 2.16
CA ILE A 6 8.50 -27.82 2.67
C ILE A 6 7.32 -27.35 3.53
N ASN A 7 7.50 -27.41 4.83
CA ASN A 7 6.53 -27.03 5.84
C ASN A 7 6.49 -25.50 5.96
N PHE A 8 5.67 -24.81 5.16
CA PHE A 8 5.43 -23.37 5.21
C PHE A 8 4.56 -22.90 6.39
N ALA A 9 4.16 -23.81 7.28
CA ALA A 9 3.41 -23.49 8.46
C ALA A 9 4.36 -23.19 9.64
N ASN A 10 4.40 -21.92 10.09
CA ASN A 10 5.05 -21.41 11.31
C ASN A 10 6.46 -20.79 11.21
N LYS A 11 6.63 -19.80 10.32
CA LYS A 11 7.47 -18.67 10.67
C LYS A 11 6.61 -17.40 10.54
N ASN A 12 6.37 -16.71 11.65
CA ASN A 12 5.91 -15.33 11.67
C ASN A 12 7.03 -14.47 11.02
N TYR A 13 7.07 -14.47 9.69
CA TYR A 13 8.05 -13.71 8.94
C TYR A 13 7.59 -12.24 8.99
N LYS A 14 8.17 -11.49 9.91
CA LYS A 14 7.96 -10.06 9.97
C LYS A 14 8.79 -9.43 8.86
N ILE A 15 8.13 -8.83 7.87
CA ILE A 15 8.77 -8.11 6.78
C ILE A 15 9.59 -6.95 7.38
N SER A 16 10.88 -6.87 7.05
CA SER A 16 11.76 -5.77 7.47
C SER A 16 11.63 -4.56 6.56
N GLU A 17 12.01 -3.37 7.04
CA GLU A 17 12.06 -2.16 6.20
C GLU A 17 13.02 -2.29 5.02
N LYS A 18 14.04 -3.14 5.15
CA LYS A 18 14.91 -3.51 4.03
C LYS A 18 14.13 -4.27 2.95
N ASP A 19 13.32 -5.27 3.34
CA ASP A 19 12.50 -6.05 2.40
C ASP A 19 11.45 -5.16 1.72
N VAL A 20 10.83 -4.23 2.47
CA VAL A 20 9.88 -3.24 1.93
C VAL A 20 10.55 -2.40 0.85
N ARG A 21 11.74 -1.87 1.13
CA ARG A 21 12.52 -1.07 0.19
C ARG A 21 12.88 -1.86 -1.06
N GLU A 22 13.40 -3.05 -0.89
CA GLU A 22 13.79 -3.93 -2.00
C GLU A 22 12.59 -4.27 -2.88
N TYR A 23 11.44 -4.58 -2.29
CA TYR A 23 10.20 -4.83 -3.03
C TYR A 23 9.77 -3.62 -3.86
N VAL A 24 9.69 -2.43 -3.26
CA VAL A 24 9.25 -1.21 -3.97
C VAL A 24 10.20 -0.87 -5.11
N LEU A 25 11.52 -0.96 -4.88
CA LEU A 25 12.52 -0.67 -5.91
C LEU A 25 12.51 -1.71 -7.04
N ALA A 26 12.28 -2.99 -6.73
CA ALA A 26 12.14 -4.03 -7.74
C ALA A 26 10.89 -3.79 -8.63
N ARG A 27 9.74 -3.44 -8.02
CA ARG A 27 8.52 -3.07 -8.80
C ARG A 27 8.74 -1.83 -9.66
N PHE A 28 9.51 -0.86 -9.19
CA PHE A 28 9.88 0.29 -10.03
C PHE A 28 10.78 -0.12 -11.22
N GLN A 29 11.65 -1.11 -11.05
CA GLN A 29 12.43 -1.63 -12.18
C GLN A 29 11.54 -2.22 -13.28
N ASP A 30 10.43 -2.89 -12.94
CA ASP A 30 9.45 -3.36 -13.92
C ASP A 30 8.83 -2.19 -14.71
N VAL A 31 8.55 -1.07 -14.03
CA VAL A 31 8.05 0.16 -14.68
C VAL A 31 9.06 0.67 -15.69
N LYS A 32 10.35 0.73 -15.33
CA LYS A 32 11.44 1.15 -16.25
C LYS A 32 11.51 0.26 -17.48
N CYS A 33 11.47 -1.05 -17.29
CA CYS A 33 11.50 -2.03 -18.39
C CYS A 33 10.31 -1.91 -19.33
N SER A 34 9.13 -1.53 -18.81
CA SER A 34 7.91 -1.38 -19.60
C SER A 34 7.94 -0.19 -20.55
N LYS A 35 8.74 0.84 -20.25
CA LYS A 35 8.84 2.12 -21.00
C LYS A 35 7.48 2.80 -21.25
N LYS A 36 6.48 2.57 -20.37
CA LYS A 36 5.12 3.13 -20.50
C LYS A 36 4.81 4.08 -19.36
N ILE A 37 4.45 5.32 -19.68
CA ILE A 37 4.03 6.32 -18.69
C ILE A 37 2.84 5.84 -17.85
N LYS A 38 1.90 5.12 -18.45
CA LYS A 38 0.75 4.54 -17.72
C LYS A 38 1.20 3.66 -16.55
N ASN A 39 2.27 2.88 -16.72
CA ASN A 39 2.78 2.01 -15.67
C ASN A 39 3.42 2.82 -14.54
N LEU A 40 4.07 3.95 -14.84
CA LEU A 40 4.59 4.86 -13.83
C LEU A 40 3.44 5.51 -13.04
N VAL A 41 2.39 5.97 -13.72
CA VAL A 41 1.20 6.53 -13.06
C VAL A 41 0.54 5.50 -12.15
N THR A 42 0.39 4.26 -12.62
CA THR A 42 -0.17 3.17 -11.82
C THR A 42 0.72 2.84 -10.61
N PHE A 43 2.04 2.79 -10.82
CA PHE A 43 2.99 2.56 -9.74
C PHE A 43 2.92 3.66 -8.67
N GLN A 44 2.92 4.94 -9.08
CA GLN A 44 2.77 6.08 -8.17
C GLN A 44 1.48 5.99 -7.36
N ALA A 45 0.36 5.66 -8.01
CA ALA A 45 -0.93 5.52 -7.36
C ALA A 45 -0.94 4.36 -6.35
N ALA A 46 -0.41 3.19 -6.70
CA ALA A 46 -0.37 2.01 -5.84
C ALA A 46 0.58 2.15 -4.64
N ASN A 47 1.64 2.95 -4.77
CA ASN A 47 2.64 3.17 -3.72
C ASN A 47 2.46 4.48 -2.95
N LYS A 48 1.36 5.21 -3.17
CA LYS A 48 1.14 6.53 -2.55
C LYS A 48 1.30 6.49 -1.03
N TYR A 49 0.62 5.58 -0.35
CA TYR A 49 0.64 5.50 1.11
C TYR A 49 1.93 4.88 1.64
N MET A 50 2.55 4.00 0.88
CA MET A 50 3.88 3.50 1.17
C MET A 50 4.89 4.66 1.20
N ILE A 51 4.96 5.43 0.13
CA ILE A 51 5.87 6.59 0.04
C ILE A 51 5.52 7.65 1.09
N MET A 52 4.23 7.89 1.37
CA MET A 52 3.80 8.82 2.42
C MET A 52 4.28 8.42 3.81
N ALA A 53 4.31 7.12 4.12
CA ALA A 53 4.81 6.62 5.39
C ALA A 53 6.32 6.84 5.54
N HIS A 54 7.07 6.75 4.46
CA HIS A 54 8.52 6.96 4.45
C HIS A 54 8.87 8.46 4.39
N ASP A 55 8.33 9.18 3.38
CA ASP A 55 8.63 10.60 3.16
C ASP A 55 7.50 11.33 2.42
N GLN A 56 6.79 12.18 3.14
CA GLN A 56 5.68 12.96 2.55
C GLN A 56 6.17 14.08 1.61
N VAL A 57 7.37 14.60 1.81
CA VAL A 57 7.96 15.61 0.92
C VAL A 57 8.29 14.96 -0.42
N GLU A 58 8.94 13.80 -0.37
CA GLU A 58 9.28 13.05 -1.58
C GLU A 58 8.04 12.53 -2.29
N LEU A 59 6.96 12.17 -1.59
CA LEU A 59 5.69 11.85 -2.22
C LEU A 59 5.19 13.00 -3.12
N LYS A 60 5.29 14.24 -2.65
CA LYS A 60 4.90 15.42 -3.42
C LYS A 60 5.81 15.62 -4.64
N ASN A 61 7.12 15.50 -4.45
CA ASN A 61 8.11 15.61 -5.53
C ASN A 61 7.85 14.57 -6.62
N LEU A 62 7.68 13.32 -6.25
CA LEU A 62 7.36 12.21 -7.17
C LEU A 62 6.04 12.44 -7.93
N GLY A 63 5.03 12.99 -7.26
CA GLY A 63 3.77 13.37 -7.90
C GLY A 63 3.95 14.48 -8.95
N ASN A 64 4.77 15.49 -8.66
CA ASN A 64 5.09 16.56 -9.59
C ASN A 64 5.88 16.06 -10.82
N ILE A 65 6.84 15.14 -10.59
CA ILE A 65 7.61 14.51 -11.67
C ILE A 65 6.68 13.75 -12.61
N VAL A 66 5.77 12.93 -12.08
CA VAL A 66 4.78 12.23 -12.90
C VAL A 66 3.88 13.20 -13.67
N ALA A 67 3.47 14.32 -13.07
CA ALA A 67 2.62 15.32 -13.71
C ALA A 67 3.34 16.07 -14.86
N SER A 68 4.66 16.10 -14.87
CA SER A 68 5.46 16.77 -15.92
C SER A 68 5.61 15.97 -17.22
N TYR A 69 5.04 14.75 -17.32
CA TYR A 69 5.29 13.79 -18.41
C TYR A 69 5.05 14.30 -19.83
N LYS A 70 4.27 15.37 -20.01
CA LYS A 70 4.05 16.00 -21.32
C LYS A 70 5.11 17.02 -21.70
N LYS A 71 5.99 17.40 -20.75
CA LYS A 71 6.92 18.52 -20.91
C LYS A 71 8.37 18.09 -21.07
N ILE A 72 8.72 16.90 -20.57
CA ILE A 72 10.09 16.36 -20.59
C ILE A 72 10.11 14.92 -21.10
N PRO A 73 11.24 14.46 -21.68
CA PRO A 73 11.38 13.08 -22.16
C PRO A 73 11.12 12.06 -21.05
N PHE A 74 10.49 10.94 -21.41
CA PHE A 74 10.13 9.92 -20.43
C PHE A 74 11.35 9.26 -19.76
N SER A 75 12.49 9.18 -20.47
CA SER A 75 13.77 8.73 -19.90
C SER A 75 14.20 9.57 -18.70
N ASP A 76 14.07 10.88 -18.83
CA ASP A 76 14.50 11.84 -17.81
C ASP A 76 13.55 11.80 -16.61
N ILE A 77 12.23 11.66 -16.86
CA ILE A 77 11.24 11.39 -15.83
C ILE A 77 11.60 10.14 -15.02
N LEU A 78 11.94 9.04 -15.69
CA LEU A 78 12.29 7.79 -15.01
C LEU A 78 13.57 7.93 -14.16
N GLN A 79 14.55 8.68 -14.65
CA GLN A 79 15.79 8.93 -13.93
C GLN A 79 15.55 9.79 -12.69
N GLU A 80 14.84 10.91 -12.85
CA GLU A 80 14.49 11.82 -11.76
C GLU A 80 13.62 11.14 -10.72
N TYR A 81 12.58 10.43 -11.17
CA TYR A 81 11.69 9.66 -10.31
C TYR A 81 12.46 8.62 -9.49
N GLN A 82 13.38 7.90 -10.12
CA GLN A 82 14.22 6.90 -9.42
C GLN A 82 15.07 7.53 -8.31
N GLY A 83 15.63 8.70 -8.55
CA GLY A 83 16.40 9.44 -7.56
C GLY A 83 15.57 9.77 -6.32
N HIS A 84 14.44 10.41 -6.52
CA HIS A 84 13.50 10.78 -5.45
C HIS A 84 12.89 9.56 -4.73
N LEU A 85 12.57 8.50 -5.46
CA LEU A 85 12.09 7.24 -4.86
C LEU A 85 13.13 6.61 -3.92
N LYS A 86 14.39 6.58 -4.33
CA LYS A 86 15.47 6.07 -3.47
C LYS A 86 15.63 6.91 -2.21
N ILE A 87 15.56 8.25 -2.32
CA ILE A 87 15.61 9.16 -1.17
C ILE A 87 14.47 8.87 -0.22
N ALA A 88 13.23 8.75 -0.72
CA ALA A 88 12.07 8.43 0.07
C ALA A 88 12.26 7.12 0.85
N MET A 89 12.65 6.06 0.15
CA MET A 89 12.71 4.70 0.71
C MET A 89 13.88 4.46 1.65
N VAL A 90 14.84 5.39 1.80
CA VAL A 90 15.91 5.31 2.82
C VAL A 90 15.38 5.65 4.20
N LYS A 91 14.39 6.55 4.32
CA LYS A 91 13.79 6.91 5.59
C LYS A 91 12.92 5.76 6.09
N GLU A 92 13.08 5.40 7.36
CA GLU A 92 12.20 4.42 8.00
C GLU A 92 10.92 5.10 8.49
N PRO A 93 9.76 4.47 8.29
CA PRO A 93 8.50 4.97 8.82
C PRO A 93 8.53 5.01 10.35
N THR A 94 7.85 6.00 10.90
CA THR A 94 7.66 6.16 12.34
C THR A 94 6.19 5.97 12.72
N MET A 95 5.90 5.79 13.98
CA MET A 95 4.52 5.80 14.48
C MET A 95 3.76 7.06 14.01
N LYS A 96 4.43 8.22 14.04
CA LYS A 96 3.84 9.49 13.59
C LYS A 96 3.48 9.46 12.10
N THR A 97 4.36 8.96 11.24
CA THR A 97 4.10 8.88 9.81
C THR A 97 3.05 7.83 9.47
N HIS A 98 3.05 6.66 10.12
CA HIS A 98 1.98 5.67 10.01
C HIS A 98 0.64 6.22 10.47
N THR A 99 0.59 6.95 11.60
CA THR A 99 -0.64 7.63 12.07
C THR A 99 -1.19 8.58 11.01
N ASN A 100 -0.31 9.38 10.38
CA ASN A 100 -0.70 10.29 9.31
C ASN A 100 -1.31 9.53 8.13
N VAL A 101 -0.68 8.45 7.68
CA VAL A 101 -1.21 7.58 6.61
C VAL A 101 -2.58 7.01 6.97
N ILE A 102 -2.73 6.46 8.18
CA ILE A 102 -3.99 5.86 8.66
C ILE A 102 -5.11 6.91 8.68
N MET A 103 -4.83 8.14 9.09
CA MET A 103 -5.79 9.25 9.08
C MET A 103 -6.19 9.66 7.65
N HIS A 104 -5.25 9.67 6.71
CA HIS A 104 -5.58 9.89 5.30
C HIS A 104 -6.49 8.79 4.73
N ILE A 105 -6.21 7.53 5.07
CA ILE A 105 -7.05 6.39 4.69
C ILE A 105 -8.45 6.52 5.29
N PHE A 106 -8.56 6.88 6.57
CA PHE A 106 -9.84 7.13 7.25
C PHE A 106 -10.70 8.17 6.52
N GLY A 107 -10.09 9.20 5.96
CA GLY A 107 -10.79 10.25 5.20
C GLY A 107 -11.64 9.72 4.04
N TYR A 108 -11.29 8.57 3.43
CA TYR A 108 -12.06 7.99 2.31
C TYR A 108 -13.43 7.46 2.71
N PHE A 109 -13.60 6.99 3.93
CA PHE A 109 -14.83 6.35 4.36
C PHE A 109 -15.48 6.97 5.60
N SER A 110 -14.84 7.96 6.23
CA SER A 110 -15.32 8.59 7.46
C SER A 110 -16.75 9.12 7.39
N LYS A 111 -17.18 9.62 6.21
CA LYS A 111 -18.53 10.13 5.99
C LYS A 111 -19.59 9.01 5.98
N HIS A 112 -19.19 7.78 5.73
CA HIS A 112 -20.07 6.62 5.60
C HIS A 112 -20.08 5.72 6.84
N LEU A 113 -19.23 6.03 7.83
CA LEU A 113 -19.18 5.31 9.10
C LEU A 113 -20.21 5.85 10.07
N SER A 114 -20.84 4.93 10.81
CA SER A 114 -21.63 5.26 11.99
C SER A 114 -20.77 5.90 13.08
N GLN A 115 -21.41 6.53 14.07
CA GLN A 115 -20.68 7.14 15.19
C GLN A 115 -19.89 6.10 16.00
N GLY A 116 -20.49 4.90 16.24
CA GLY A 116 -19.80 3.81 16.94
C GLY A 116 -18.57 3.30 16.18
N GLU A 117 -18.65 3.18 14.85
CA GLU A 117 -17.49 2.76 14.03
C GLU A 117 -16.37 3.80 14.04
N LYS A 118 -16.71 5.09 14.02
CA LYS A 118 -15.72 6.16 14.17
C LYS A 118 -15.04 6.09 15.53
N GLN A 119 -15.81 5.88 16.59
CA GLN A 119 -15.26 5.72 17.95
C GLN A 119 -14.28 4.55 18.00
N LEU A 120 -14.66 3.36 17.52
CA LEU A 120 -13.80 2.20 17.45
C LEU A 120 -12.51 2.46 16.67
N PHE A 121 -12.62 3.16 15.53
CA PHE A 121 -11.43 3.52 14.75
C PHE A 121 -10.47 4.39 15.56
N PHE A 122 -10.97 5.40 16.27
CA PHE A 122 -10.12 6.25 17.09
C PHE A 122 -9.56 5.53 18.31
N GLU A 123 -10.28 4.59 18.91
CA GLU A 123 -9.76 3.71 19.97
C GLU A 123 -8.58 2.84 19.47
N TRP A 124 -8.67 2.27 18.27
CA TRP A 124 -7.55 1.52 17.66
C TRP A 124 -6.36 2.44 17.37
N LEU A 125 -6.61 3.64 16.87
CA LEU A 125 -5.56 4.61 16.58
C LEU A 125 -4.84 5.06 17.85
N GLU A 126 -5.57 5.24 18.96
CA GLU A 126 -4.97 5.59 20.25
C GLU A 126 -4.15 4.44 20.82
N GLN A 127 -4.66 3.20 20.76
CA GLN A 127 -3.89 2.00 21.13
C GLN A 127 -2.59 1.89 20.33
N PHE A 128 -2.62 2.26 19.07
CA PHE A 128 -1.42 2.30 18.21
C PHE A 128 -0.45 3.39 18.67
N ARG A 129 -0.93 4.61 18.92
CA ARG A 129 -0.10 5.75 19.39
C ARG A 129 0.56 5.48 20.75
N GLU A 130 -0.10 4.71 21.58
CA GLU A 130 0.41 4.29 22.88
C GLU A 130 1.29 3.03 22.82
N ASN A 131 1.67 2.56 21.63
CA ASN A 131 2.43 1.32 21.41
C ASN A 131 1.76 0.03 21.95
N ARG A 132 0.44 0.05 22.19
CA ARG A 132 -0.29 -1.14 22.65
C ARG A 132 -0.58 -2.14 21.54
N ILE A 133 -0.65 -1.67 20.30
CA ILE A 133 -0.79 -2.52 19.10
C ILE A 133 0.18 -2.08 18.01
N ALA A 134 0.63 -3.04 17.20
CA ALA A 134 1.54 -2.78 16.09
C ALA A 134 0.81 -2.24 14.85
N THR A 135 1.57 -1.68 13.89
CA THR A 135 1.05 -1.19 12.59
C THR A 135 0.20 -2.25 11.88
N GLY A 136 0.69 -3.49 11.82
CA GLY A 136 -0.02 -4.60 11.17
C GLY A 136 -1.39 -4.86 11.79
N ASN A 137 -1.52 -4.79 13.12
CA ASN A 137 -2.78 -5.01 13.83
C ASN A 137 -3.80 -3.89 13.51
N VAL A 138 -3.41 -2.62 13.54
CA VAL A 138 -4.35 -1.54 13.23
C VAL A 138 -4.80 -1.60 11.77
N LEU A 139 -3.90 -1.92 10.84
CA LEU A 139 -4.27 -2.08 9.44
C LEU A 139 -5.19 -3.28 9.20
N SER A 140 -5.00 -4.40 9.92
CA SER A 140 -5.90 -5.55 9.87
C SER A 140 -7.31 -5.22 10.34
N LYS A 141 -7.46 -4.33 11.33
CA LYS A 141 -8.78 -3.84 11.81
C LYS A 141 -9.46 -2.90 10.79
N ILE A 142 -8.70 -2.14 10.01
CA ILE A 142 -9.21 -1.22 8.99
C ILE A 142 -9.56 -1.96 7.70
N SER A 143 -8.87 -3.03 7.35
CA SER A 143 -9.04 -3.77 6.10
C SER A 143 -10.50 -4.19 5.82
N PRO A 144 -11.28 -4.74 6.78
CA PRO A 144 -12.69 -5.08 6.55
C PRO A 144 -13.55 -3.88 6.14
N ILE A 145 -13.25 -2.68 6.65
CA ILE A 145 -13.95 -1.45 6.28
C ILE A 145 -13.69 -1.11 4.82
N ILE A 146 -12.43 -1.20 4.37
CA ILE A 146 -12.05 -0.96 2.97
C ILE A 146 -12.80 -1.91 2.03
N TYR A 147 -12.89 -3.19 2.39
CA TYR A 147 -13.61 -4.19 1.59
C TYR A 147 -15.10 -3.95 1.56
N ARG A 148 -15.73 -3.59 2.68
CA ARG A 148 -17.16 -3.26 2.75
C ARG A 148 -17.53 -2.14 1.79
N PHE A 149 -16.70 -1.11 1.67
CA PHE A 149 -16.93 0.01 0.75
C PHE A 149 -16.43 -0.27 -0.67
N ASN A 150 -15.92 -1.47 -0.94
CA ASN A 150 -15.46 -1.87 -2.25
C ASN A 150 -14.45 -0.88 -2.88
N ASN A 151 -13.60 -0.30 -2.05
CA ASN A 151 -12.63 0.69 -2.48
C ASN A 151 -11.37 0.00 -3.04
N THR A 152 -11.41 -0.28 -4.36
CA THR A 152 -10.31 -0.97 -5.06
C THR A 152 -9.01 -0.17 -5.03
N TYR A 153 -9.06 1.16 -5.00
CA TYR A 153 -7.87 1.99 -4.90
C TYR A 153 -7.14 1.76 -3.56
N LEU A 154 -7.87 1.75 -2.44
CA LEU A 154 -7.27 1.48 -1.14
C LEU A 154 -6.82 0.01 -1.02
N ALA A 155 -7.62 -0.93 -1.52
CA ALA A 155 -7.28 -2.36 -1.48
C ALA A 155 -6.02 -2.70 -2.29
N SER A 156 -5.71 -1.92 -3.34
CA SER A 156 -4.52 -2.11 -4.19
C SER A 156 -3.26 -1.41 -3.67
N GLN A 157 -3.32 -0.74 -2.51
CA GLN A 157 -2.16 -0.04 -1.98
C GLN A 157 -1.10 -1.02 -1.46
N THR A 158 0.13 -0.87 -1.92
CA THR A 158 1.32 -1.63 -1.46
C THR A 158 1.51 -1.51 0.07
N TYR A 159 1.08 -0.41 0.65
CA TYR A 159 1.09 -0.16 2.09
C TYR A 159 0.34 -1.24 2.88
N PHE A 160 -0.87 -1.62 2.46
CA PHE A 160 -1.60 -2.72 3.09
C PHE A 160 -0.96 -4.08 2.82
N LEU A 161 -0.47 -4.29 1.61
CA LEU A 161 0.17 -5.54 1.22
C LEU A 161 1.37 -5.88 2.12
N LEU A 162 2.19 -4.88 2.47
CA LEU A 162 3.46 -5.11 3.16
C LEU A 162 3.39 -4.86 4.69
N TYR A 163 2.51 -3.99 5.16
CA TYR A 163 2.44 -3.65 6.58
C TYR A 163 1.26 -4.28 7.34
N SER A 164 0.25 -4.82 6.65
CA SER A 164 -0.89 -5.45 7.33
C SER A 164 -0.57 -6.88 7.75
N ASP A 165 -1.03 -7.30 8.93
CA ASP A 165 -0.97 -8.68 9.38
C ASP A 165 -2.01 -9.60 8.70
N VAL A 166 -2.82 -9.06 7.79
CA VAL A 166 -3.78 -9.85 6.99
C VAL A 166 -3.02 -10.73 6.02
N GLN A 167 -3.28 -12.04 6.07
CA GLN A 167 -2.67 -12.96 5.13
C GLN A 167 -3.01 -12.55 3.68
N PRO A 168 -2.02 -12.50 2.77
CA PRO A 168 -2.21 -12.11 1.36
C PRO A 168 -3.32 -12.91 0.65
N ARG A 169 -3.59 -14.15 1.09
CA ARG A 169 -4.63 -15.02 0.57
C ARG A 169 -6.05 -14.43 0.69
N ILE A 170 -6.32 -13.64 1.72
CA ILE A 170 -7.63 -12.98 1.92
C ILE A 170 -7.78 -11.83 0.91
N LEU A 171 -6.72 -11.05 0.69
CA LEU A 171 -6.67 -9.99 -0.33
C LEU A 171 -6.90 -10.55 -1.75
N PHE A 172 -6.25 -11.68 -2.07
CA PHE A 172 -6.39 -12.36 -3.36
C PHE A 172 -7.81 -12.88 -3.60
N ASN A 173 -8.45 -13.45 -2.59
CA ASN A 173 -9.81 -13.99 -2.71
C ASN A 173 -10.88 -12.90 -2.91
N VAL A 174 -10.68 -11.70 -2.35
CA VAL A 174 -11.59 -10.57 -2.54
C VAL A 174 -11.45 -9.98 -3.96
N LEU A 175 -10.23 -9.90 -4.48
CA LEU A 175 -9.98 -9.42 -5.85
C LEU A 175 -10.53 -10.41 -6.90
N ASN A 176 -10.42 -11.72 -6.66
CA ASN A 176 -10.90 -12.75 -7.58
C ASN A 176 -12.42 -12.93 -7.57
N LYS A 177 -13.11 -12.68 -6.45
CA LYS A 177 -14.60 -12.73 -6.43
C LYS A 177 -15.26 -11.68 -7.33
N LYS A 178 -14.56 -10.60 -7.70
CA LYS A 178 -15.08 -9.61 -8.65
C LYS A 178 -15.06 -10.07 -10.10
N ASN A 179 -14.08 -10.88 -10.47
CA ASN A 179 -13.99 -11.39 -11.86
C ASN A 179 -15.08 -12.43 -12.16
N THR A 180 -15.56 -13.15 -11.14
CA THR A 180 -16.65 -14.12 -11.29
C THR A 180 -18.07 -13.53 -11.27
N LEU A 181 -18.26 -12.33 -10.72
CA LEU A 181 -19.54 -11.64 -10.71
C LEU A 181 -19.76 -10.74 -11.95
N GLY A 182 -18.71 -10.44 -12.70
CA GLY A 182 -18.78 -9.68 -13.95
C GLY A 182 -19.18 -10.52 -15.18
N GLU A 183 -19.10 -11.86 -15.09
CA GLU A 183 -19.45 -12.77 -16.20
C GLU A 183 -20.90 -13.29 -16.17
N ILE A 184 -21.70 -12.95 -15.16
CA ILE A 184 -23.07 -13.50 -14.99
C ILE A 184 -24.18 -12.58 -15.57
N ASN A 185 -23.84 -11.40 -16.11
CA ASN A 185 -24.84 -10.46 -16.65
C ASN A 185 -24.73 -10.21 -18.15
N LEU A 186 -24.40 -11.22 -18.95
CA LEU A 186 -24.49 -11.18 -20.42
C LEU A 186 -25.12 -12.47 -20.95
N GLU A 187 -26.38 -12.74 -20.56
CA GLU A 187 -27.33 -13.55 -21.32
C GLU A 187 -28.73 -12.92 -21.23
#